data_639211cc18ce92b1f02371f1e8bec004
#
_entry.id   639211cc18ce92b1f02371f1e8bec004
#
_cell.length_a   1.000
_cell.length_b   1.000
_cell.length_c   1.000
_cell.angle_alpha   90.00
_cell.angle_beta   90.00
_cell.angle_gamma   90.00
#
_symmetry.space_group_name_H-M   'P 1'
#
loop_
_entity.id
_entity.type
_entity.pdbx_description
1 polymer ?
#
loop_
_entity_poly.entity_id
_entity_poly.type
_entity_poly.pdbx_seq_one_letter_code
_entity_poly.pdbx_strand_id
1 'polypeptide(L)'
;MSFPGVVESRTFSLPVNNIDTDQIIPGQFLTTTQREGLGKFCFYSWRFDENGDARPDNPLQAFDASSQQVLVAGSNFGCGSSREHAPWALLDFGFRAVISSQFADIFRSNSLKNGLLPVMVEDHVVEFLLAHPNHPVKIDIGSSMLTVEGFGEFGFPLDSFSAYCLTRGIDQLDFLLKNETAINRYEQGSKTP
;
A
#
# COMPACT_ATOMS: atom_id res chain seq x y z
N MET A 1 12.14 -4.41 -3.66
CA MET A 1 12.21 -5.03 -2.31
C MET A 1 11.13 -6.09 -2.23
N SER A 2 11.44 -7.30 -1.76
CA SER A 2 10.43 -8.32 -1.49
C SER A 2 9.62 -7.92 -0.26
N PHE A 3 8.31 -8.11 -0.33
CA PHE A 3 7.44 -7.97 0.83
C PHE A 3 7.70 -9.18 1.76
N PRO A 4 7.87 -9.02 3.06
CA PRO A 4 7.94 -10.15 3.97
C PRO A 4 6.62 -10.93 3.89
N GLY A 5 6.66 -12.27 3.87
CA GLY A 5 5.44 -13.08 3.79
C GLY A 5 4.46 -12.80 4.95
N VAL A 6 4.99 -12.32 6.07
CA VAL A 6 4.23 -11.88 7.26
C VAL A 6 4.72 -10.50 7.68
N VAL A 7 3.81 -9.60 7.98
CA VAL A 7 4.07 -8.28 8.59
C VAL A 7 3.45 -8.25 9.98
N GLU A 8 4.28 -8.12 11.00
CA GLU A 8 3.86 -7.86 12.38
C GLU A 8 4.23 -6.41 12.70
N SER A 9 3.24 -5.59 13.01
CA SER A 9 3.42 -4.15 13.19
C SER A 9 2.34 -3.56 14.08
N ARG A 10 2.59 -2.35 14.56
CA ARG A 10 1.53 -1.50 15.08
C ARG A 10 0.91 -0.67 13.96
N THR A 11 -0.36 -0.30 14.14
CA THR A 11 -1.07 0.54 13.18
C THR A 11 -0.79 2.01 13.40
N PHE A 12 -0.75 2.76 12.31
CA PHE A 12 -0.89 4.22 12.31
C PHE A 12 -2.26 4.59 11.76
N SER A 13 -3.03 5.39 12.48
CA SER A 13 -4.44 5.67 12.15
C SER A 13 -4.64 7.07 11.61
N LEU A 14 -5.23 7.18 10.41
CA LEU A 14 -5.72 8.42 9.81
C LEU A 14 -7.24 8.32 9.59
N PRO A 15 -8.08 8.81 10.52
CA PRO A 15 -9.53 8.67 10.46
C PRO A 15 -10.18 9.61 9.44
N VAL A 16 -9.74 9.53 8.18
CA VAL A 16 -10.17 10.36 7.05
C VAL A 16 -10.65 9.46 5.93
N ASN A 17 -11.86 9.72 5.42
CA ASN A 17 -12.40 9.10 4.21
C ASN A 17 -11.94 9.85 2.97
N ASN A 18 -11.96 9.17 1.81
CA ASN A 18 -11.65 9.75 0.51
C ASN A 18 -10.26 10.40 0.47
N ILE A 19 -9.27 9.79 1.12
CA ILE A 19 -7.88 10.21 0.97
C ILE A 19 -7.49 9.99 -0.50
N ASP A 20 -7.33 11.09 -1.24
CA ASP A 20 -7.01 11.05 -2.65
C ASP A 20 -5.49 11.01 -2.92
N THR A 21 -5.12 10.72 -4.16
CA THR A 21 -3.71 10.60 -4.54
C THR A 21 -2.96 11.92 -4.51
N ASP A 22 -3.63 13.11 -4.60
CA ASP A 22 -3.00 14.42 -4.41
C ASP A 22 -2.72 14.71 -2.94
N GLN A 23 -3.56 14.22 -2.03
CA GLN A 23 -3.30 14.28 -0.59
C GLN A 23 -2.14 13.36 -0.21
N ILE A 24 -2.06 12.16 -0.81
CA ILE A 24 -0.93 11.25 -0.57
C ILE A 24 0.38 11.85 -1.10
N ILE A 25 0.39 12.36 -2.34
CA ILE A 25 1.55 13.06 -2.91
C ILE A 25 1.06 14.16 -3.86
N PRO A 26 1.30 15.45 -3.56
CA PRO A 26 0.89 16.57 -4.41
C PRO A 26 1.52 16.53 -5.80
N GLY A 27 0.74 16.94 -6.81
CA GLY A 27 1.10 16.89 -8.22
C GLY A 27 2.44 17.54 -8.58
N GLN A 28 2.84 18.58 -7.86
CA GLN A 28 4.12 19.28 -8.06
C GLN A 28 5.36 18.40 -7.84
N PHE A 29 5.24 17.28 -7.12
CA PHE A 29 6.34 16.36 -6.82
C PHE A 29 6.40 15.14 -7.76
N LEU A 30 5.57 15.09 -8.80
CA LEU A 30 5.50 13.98 -9.75
C LEU A 30 6.50 14.09 -10.91
N THR A 31 7.55 14.87 -10.75
CA THR A 31 8.53 15.15 -11.82
C THR A 31 9.64 14.11 -11.94
N THR A 32 9.70 13.15 -11.03
CA THR A 32 10.75 12.12 -10.98
C THR A 32 10.24 10.74 -11.36
N THR A 33 11.10 9.95 -11.98
CA THR A 33 10.89 8.52 -12.20
C THR A 33 11.58 7.66 -11.14
N GLN A 34 12.27 8.28 -10.17
CA GLN A 34 12.93 7.58 -9.08
C GLN A 34 11.95 7.35 -7.93
N ARG A 35 11.96 6.14 -7.38
CA ARG A 35 11.09 5.75 -6.25
C ARG A 35 11.62 6.25 -4.91
N GLU A 36 12.94 6.34 -4.77
CA GLU A 36 13.62 6.76 -3.56
C GLU A 36 13.52 8.28 -3.36
N GLY A 37 13.34 8.70 -2.12
CA GLY A 37 13.24 10.10 -1.73
C GLY A 37 11.86 10.73 -1.90
N LEU A 38 10.83 9.96 -2.28
CA LEU A 38 9.45 10.43 -2.38
C LEU A 38 8.73 10.49 -1.02
N GLY A 39 9.18 9.70 -0.04
CA GLY A 39 8.58 9.66 1.29
C GLY A 39 8.57 11.03 1.99
N LYS A 40 9.57 11.90 1.73
CA LYS A 40 9.58 13.27 2.24
C LYS A 40 8.39 14.11 1.77
N PHE A 41 7.77 13.74 0.65
CA PHE A 41 6.60 14.40 0.07
C PHE A 41 5.28 13.69 0.39
N CYS A 42 5.33 12.54 1.08
CA CYS A 42 4.15 11.80 1.50
C CYS A 42 3.33 12.66 2.46
N PHE A 43 2.03 12.84 2.13
CA PHE A 43 1.11 13.73 2.85
C PHE A 43 1.65 15.15 3.07
N TYR A 44 2.38 15.69 2.09
CA TYR A 44 3.11 16.95 2.23
C TYR A 44 2.23 18.09 2.71
N SER A 45 1.05 18.29 2.10
CA SER A 45 0.12 19.37 2.44
C SER A 45 -0.50 19.25 3.85
N TRP A 46 -0.45 18.05 4.44
CA TRP A 46 -0.88 17.83 5.83
C TRP A 46 0.25 18.07 6.82
N ARG A 47 1.49 17.93 6.36
CA ARG A 47 2.69 18.00 7.19
C ARG A 47 3.36 19.37 7.18
N PHE A 48 3.22 20.08 6.06
CA PHE A 48 3.92 21.36 5.82
C PHE A 48 2.96 22.42 5.30
N ASP A 49 3.24 23.68 5.59
CA ASP A 49 2.56 24.84 5.03
C ASP A 49 3.12 25.26 3.65
N GLU A 50 2.65 26.39 3.12
CA GLU A 50 3.08 26.93 1.83
C GLU A 50 4.53 27.38 1.81
N ASN A 51 5.13 27.68 2.98
CA ASN A 51 6.53 28.06 3.14
C ASN A 51 7.45 26.86 3.33
N GLY A 52 6.87 25.64 3.51
CA GLY A 52 7.60 24.41 3.82
C GLY A 52 7.89 24.24 5.31
N ASP A 53 7.28 25.05 6.17
CA ASP A 53 7.39 24.91 7.61
C ASP A 53 6.45 23.82 8.14
N ALA A 54 6.90 23.09 9.17
CA ALA A 54 6.09 22.02 9.75
C ALA A 54 4.80 22.57 10.38
N ARG A 55 3.66 21.98 10.01
CA ARG A 55 2.37 22.36 10.58
C ARG A 55 2.24 21.87 12.02
N PRO A 56 1.75 22.69 12.95
CA PRO A 56 1.56 22.30 14.34
C PRO A 56 0.46 21.22 14.50
N ASP A 57 -0.46 21.15 13.57
CA ASP A 57 -1.58 20.21 13.50
C ASP A 57 -1.31 19.00 12.59
N ASN A 58 -0.02 18.73 12.29
CA ASN A 58 0.41 17.62 11.45
C ASN A 58 -0.07 16.27 12.00
N PRO A 59 -0.98 15.55 11.31
CA PRO A 59 -1.53 14.29 11.81
C PRO A 59 -0.49 13.15 11.83
N LEU A 60 0.63 13.31 11.10
CA LEU A 60 1.71 12.32 11.04
C LEU A 60 2.87 12.62 11.99
N GLN A 61 2.74 13.62 12.88
CA GLN A 61 3.81 14.00 13.80
C GLN A 61 4.24 12.85 14.73
N ALA A 62 3.30 12.00 15.13
CA ALA A 62 3.55 10.86 16.01
C ALA A 62 3.90 9.55 15.28
N PHE A 63 4.07 9.61 13.94
CA PHE A 63 4.40 8.42 13.15
C PHE A 63 5.82 7.95 13.43
N ASP A 64 5.95 6.64 13.72
CA ASP A 64 7.24 5.96 13.91
C ASP A 64 7.36 4.79 12.92
N ALA A 65 8.10 4.99 11.84
CA ALA A 65 8.32 3.99 10.81
C ALA A 65 9.00 2.70 11.31
N SER A 66 9.65 2.73 12.47
CA SER A 66 10.30 1.54 13.05
C SER A 66 9.30 0.55 13.64
N SER A 67 8.14 1.03 14.08
CA SER A 67 7.10 0.23 14.73
C SER A 67 5.74 0.25 14.04
N GLN A 68 5.47 1.24 13.17
CA GLN A 68 4.17 1.50 12.56
C GLN A 68 4.24 1.38 11.02
N GLN A 69 4.33 0.15 10.52
CA GLN A 69 4.40 -0.10 9.07
C GLN A 69 3.03 -0.30 8.40
N VAL A 70 1.94 -0.22 9.17
CA VAL A 70 0.57 -0.44 8.69
C VAL A 70 -0.25 0.82 8.90
N LEU A 71 -0.67 1.45 7.80
CA LEU A 71 -1.58 2.59 7.80
C LEU A 71 -3.03 2.09 7.85
N VAL A 72 -3.85 2.64 8.74
CA VAL A 72 -5.31 2.46 8.75
C VAL A 72 -5.97 3.77 8.34
N ALA A 73 -6.81 3.72 7.34
CA ALA A 73 -7.50 4.89 6.82
C ALA A 73 -9.00 4.60 6.62
N GLY A 74 -9.79 5.67 6.50
CA GLY A 74 -11.21 5.56 6.20
C GLY A 74 -11.48 5.00 4.80
N SER A 75 -12.75 4.90 4.44
CA SER A 75 -13.23 4.36 3.17
C SER A 75 -12.74 5.15 1.95
N ASN A 76 -12.69 4.47 0.78
CA ASN A 76 -12.34 5.03 -0.52
C ASN A 76 -10.92 5.63 -0.58
N PHE A 77 -9.94 4.91 -0.03
CA PHE A 77 -8.54 5.32 -0.02
C PHE A 77 -7.92 5.27 -1.42
N GLY A 78 -7.11 6.27 -1.75
CA GLY A 78 -6.39 6.36 -3.02
C GLY A 78 -7.28 6.77 -4.20
N CYS A 79 -8.42 7.43 -3.94
CA CYS A 79 -9.25 7.99 -4.99
C CYS A 79 -8.52 9.11 -5.76
N GLY A 80 -9.14 9.63 -6.81
CA GLY A 80 -8.55 10.68 -7.66
C GLY A 80 -7.75 10.13 -8.84
N SER A 81 -6.67 10.82 -9.20
CA SER A 81 -5.90 10.53 -10.42
C SER A 81 -5.06 9.25 -10.31
N SER A 82 -4.88 8.54 -11.44
CA SER A 82 -4.00 7.38 -11.51
C SER A 82 -2.53 7.79 -11.37
N ARG A 83 -1.93 7.53 -10.20
CA ARG A 83 -0.54 7.91 -9.91
C ARG A 83 0.21 6.75 -9.26
N GLU A 84 1.23 6.25 -9.93
CA GLU A 84 2.14 5.27 -9.33
C GLU A 84 3.00 5.86 -8.21
N HIS A 85 3.20 7.17 -8.22
CA HIS A 85 3.95 7.88 -7.18
C HIS A 85 3.29 7.80 -5.80
N ALA A 86 1.95 7.63 -5.73
CA ALA A 86 1.26 7.54 -4.45
C ALA A 86 1.68 6.30 -3.64
N PRO A 87 1.65 5.06 -4.16
CA PRO A 87 2.20 3.91 -3.45
C PRO A 87 3.72 4.00 -3.24
N TRP A 88 4.50 4.62 -4.14
CA TRP A 88 5.93 4.84 -3.92
C TRP A 88 6.20 5.76 -2.73
N ALA A 89 5.46 6.87 -2.63
CA ALA A 89 5.59 7.80 -1.50
C ALA A 89 5.25 7.13 -0.16
N LEU A 90 4.19 6.33 -0.11
CA LEU A 90 3.79 5.58 1.10
C LEU A 90 4.87 4.56 1.50
N LEU A 91 5.42 3.81 0.54
CA LEU A 91 6.49 2.84 0.78
C LEU A 91 7.78 3.49 1.28
N ASP A 92 8.21 4.57 0.62
CA ASP A 92 9.43 5.29 0.97
C ASP A 92 9.26 6.09 2.29
N PHE A 93 8.03 6.44 2.66
CA PHE A 93 7.71 7.02 3.97
C PHE A 93 7.81 5.98 5.10
N GLY A 94 7.62 4.69 4.81
CA GLY A 94 7.78 3.59 5.76
C GLY A 94 6.60 2.63 5.86
N PHE A 95 5.47 2.91 5.20
CA PHE A 95 4.34 1.99 5.19
C PHE A 95 4.59 0.78 4.29
N ARG A 96 4.12 -0.38 4.70
CA ARG A 96 4.13 -1.64 3.94
C ARG A 96 2.73 -2.07 3.53
N ALA A 97 1.74 -1.74 4.35
CA ALA A 97 0.35 -2.04 4.07
C ALA A 97 -0.57 -0.86 4.42
N VAL A 98 -1.70 -0.82 3.76
CA VAL A 98 -2.81 0.10 4.07
C VAL A 98 -4.05 -0.73 4.32
N ILE A 99 -4.72 -0.51 5.44
CA ILE A 99 -6.01 -1.12 5.80
C ILE A 99 -7.11 -0.08 5.56
N SER A 100 -8.12 -0.44 4.79
CA SER A 100 -9.31 0.39 4.53
C SER A 100 -10.49 -0.52 4.18
N SER A 101 -11.70 -0.03 4.33
CA SER A 101 -12.89 -0.78 3.89
C SER A 101 -13.13 -0.70 2.38
N GLN A 102 -12.53 0.29 1.72
CA GLN A 102 -12.63 0.45 0.26
C GLN A 102 -11.39 1.16 -0.30
N PHE A 103 -10.94 0.72 -1.47
CA PHE A 103 -9.86 1.35 -2.24
C PHE A 103 -10.37 1.73 -3.63
N ALA A 104 -9.82 2.80 -4.19
CA ALA A 104 -9.96 3.04 -5.62
C ALA A 104 -9.21 1.95 -6.42
N ASP A 105 -9.85 1.41 -7.47
CA ASP A 105 -9.34 0.25 -8.23
C ASP A 105 -7.93 0.47 -8.80
N ILE A 106 -7.69 1.67 -9.36
CA ILE A 106 -6.39 2.00 -9.95
C ILE A 106 -5.31 2.09 -8.88
N PHE A 107 -5.61 2.72 -7.74
CA PHE A 107 -4.67 2.78 -6.61
C PHE A 107 -4.34 1.37 -6.09
N ARG A 108 -5.36 0.53 -5.90
CA ARG A 108 -5.18 -0.87 -5.48
C ARG A 108 -4.26 -1.64 -6.44
N SER A 109 -4.51 -1.53 -7.75
CA SER A 109 -3.69 -2.18 -8.78
C SER A 109 -2.24 -1.67 -8.75
N ASN A 110 -2.04 -0.34 -8.70
CA ASN A 110 -0.70 0.26 -8.63
C ASN A 110 0.04 -0.11 -7.34
N SER A 111 -0.67 -0.20 -6.21
CA SER A 111 -0.09 -0.61 -4.93
C SER A 111 0.49 -2.02 -5.01
N LEU A 112 -0.28 -2.99 -5.48
CA LEU A 112 0.15 -4.38 -5.63
C LEU A 112 1.37 -4.52 -6.55
N LYS A 113 1.37 -3.79 -7.68
CA LYS A 113 2.50 -3.80 -8.63
C LYS A 113 3.79 -3.23 -8.03
N ASN A 114 3.67 -2.30 -7.09
CA ASN A 114 4.80 -1.59 -6.51
C ASN A 114 5.22 -2.09 -5.14
N GLY A 115 4.56 -3.11 -4.59
CA GLY A 115 4.96 -3.74 -3.33
C GLY A 115 4.31 -3.15 -2.08
N LEU A 116 3.27 -2.31 -2.22
CA LEU A 116 2.40 -1.86 -1.13
C LEU A 116 1.19 -2.78 -1.06
N LEU A 117 0.87 -3.33 0.10
CA LEU A 117 -0.26 -4.24 0.28
C LEU A 117 -1.54 -3.49 0.68
N PRO A 118 -2.57 -3.40 -0.18
CA PRO A 118 -3.90 -2.93 0.19
C PRO A 118 -4.69 -4.06 0.86
N VAL A 119 -5.02 -3.90 2.12
CA VAL A 119 -5.80 -4.84 2.93
C VAL A 119 -7.21 -4.31 3.05
N MET A 120 -8.13 -4.88 2.27
CA MET A 120 -9.55 -4.49 2.29
C MET A 120 -10.32 -5.39 3.24
N VAL A 121 -10.92 -4.79 4.27
CA VAL A 121 -11.71 -5.49 5.30
C VAL A 121 -13.03 -4.76 5.53
N GLU A 122 -13.95 -5.37 6.27
CA GLU A 122 -15.24 -4.78 6.59
C GLU A 122 -15.12 -3.52 7.45
N ASP A 123 -16.12 -2.61 7.34
CA ASP A 123 -16.13 -1.31 8.02
C ASP A 123 -15.91 -1.43 9.53
N HIS A 124 -16.53 -2.42 10.19
CA HIS A 124 -16.40 -2.59 11.64
C HIS A 124 -14.96 -2.87 12.12
N VAL A 125 -14.14 -3.52 11.28
CA VAL A 125 -12.72 -3.78 11.55
C VAL A 125 -11.92 -2.48 11.44
N VAL A 126 -12.18 -1.69 10.39
CA VAL A 126 -11.55 -0.39 10.19
C VAL A 126 -11.93 0.57 11.31
N GLU A 127 -13.21 0.66 11.68
CA GLU A 127 -13.70 1.48 12.77
C GLU A 127 -13.03 1.12 14.12
N PHE A 128 -12.90 -0.18 14.40
CA PHE A 128 -12.18 -0.63 15.59
C PHE A 128 -10.73 -0.15 15.60
N LEU A 129 -10.00 -0.33 14.50
CA LEU A 129 -8.58 0.07 14.39
C LEU A 129 -8.39 1.59 14.41
N LEU A 130 -9.32 2.36 13.86
CA LEU A 130 -9.30 3.82 13.94
C LEU A 130 -9.58 4.33 15.37
N ALA A 131 -10.45 3.63 16.10
CA ALA A 131 -10.75 3.94 17.51
C ALA A 131 -9.61 3.52 18.46
N HIS A 132 -8.74 2.60 18.05
CA HIS A 132 -7.62 2.08 18.83
C HIS A 132 -6.29 2.31 18.09
N PRO A 133 -5.78 3.54 17.99
CA PRO A 133 -4.54 3.85 17.30
C PRO A 133 -3.36 3.10 17.94
N ASN A 134 -2.33 2.83 17.14
CA ASN A 134 -1.14 2.10 17.58
C ASN A 134 -1.43 0.64 18.02
N HIS A 135 -2.49 0.03 17.47
CA HIS A 135 -2.91 -1.33 17.78
C HIS A 135 -2.00 -2.37 17.12
N PRO A 136 -1.63 -3.46 17.82
CA PRO A 136 -0.84 -4.55 17.20
C PRO A 136 -1.67 -5.32 16.18
N VAL A 137 -1.09 -5.53 15.01
CA VAL A 137 -1.69 -6.34 13.94
C VAL A 137 -0.64 -7.25 13.31
N LYS A 138 -1.12 -8.38 12.74
CA LYS A 138 -0.34 -9.30 11.94
C LYS A 138 -1.05 -9.52 10.61
N ILE A 139 -0.34 -9.36 9.52
CA ILE A 139 -0.83 -9.59 8.16
C ILE A 139 -0.03 -10.72 7.55
N ASP A 140 -0.70 -11.81 7.18
CA ASP A 140 -0.11 -12.97 6.51
C ASP A 140 -0.60 -12.99 5.05
N ILE A 141 0.34 -12.80 4.11
CA ILE A 141 0.03 -12.83 2.67
C ILE A 141 -0.33 -14.24 2.21
N GLY A 142 0.33 -15.26 2.76
CA GLY A 142 0.14 -16.65 2.32
C GLY A 142 -1.28 -17.15 2.55
N SER A 143 -1.87 -16.78 3.69
CA SER A 143 -3.26 -17.10 4.04
C SER A 143 -4.26 -15.98 3.70
N SER A 144 -3.78 -14.80 3.29
CA SER A 144 -4.58 -13.57 3.09
C SER A 144 -5.40 -13.22 4.33
N MET A 145 -4.76 -13.27 5.50
CA MET A 145 -5.39 -13.04 6.80
C MET A 145 -4.79 -11.83 7.52
N LEU A 146 -5.66 -11.00 8.07
CA LEU A 146 -5.37 -9.94 9.02
C LEU A 146 -5.76 -10.42 10.41
N THR A 147 -4.82 -10.55 11.32
CA THR A 147 -5.09 -10.77 12.75
C THR A 147 -4.99 -9.44 13.47
N VAL A 148 -6.03 -9.05 14.19
CA VAL A 148 -6.10 -7.87 15.06
C VAL A 148 -6.11 -8.37 16.51
N GLU A 149 -5.06 -8.04 17.26
CA GLU A 149 -4.85 -8.57 18.60
C GLU A 149 -6.05 -8.26 19.52
N GLY A 150 -6.60 -9.29 20.17
CA GLY A 150 -7.75 -9.14 21.08
C GLY A 150 -9.09 -8.83 20.41
N PHE A 151 -9.14 -8.76 19.05
CA PHE A 151 -10.37 -8.45 18.33
C PHE A 151 -10.80 -9.56 17.35
N GLY A 152 -9.86 -10.14 16.59
CA GLY A 152 -10.20 -11.26 15.70
C GLY A 152 -9.27 -11.44 14.51
N GLU A 153 -9.67 -12.37 13.63
CA GLU A 153 -9.00 -12.68 12.36
C GLU A 153 -9.94 -12.44 11.20
N PHE A 154 -9.46 -11.76 10.16
CA PHE A 154 -10.26 -11.28 9.03
C PHE A 154 -9.57 -11.59 7.72
N GLY A 155 -10.26 -12.29 6.81
CA GLY A 155 -9.79 -12.52 5.45
C GLY A 155 -9.86 -11.25 4.61
N PHE A 156 -8.88 -11.06 3.73
CA PHE A 156 -8.92 -9.98 2.74
C PHE A 156 -8.68 -10.51 1.32
N PRO A 157 -9.27 -9.86 0.27
CA PRO A 157 -9.14 -10.31 -1.09
C PRO A 157 -7.73 -10.03 -1.64
N LEU A 158 -6.99 -11.09 -1.91
CA LEU A 158 -5.69 -11.05 -2.58
C LEU A 158 -5.60 -12.24 -3.54
N ASP A 159 -5.42 -11.96 -4.84
CA ASP A 159 -5.23 -13.03 -5.82
C ASP A 159 -3.84 -13.67 -5.70
N SER A 160 -3.76 -14.95 -6.09
CA SER A 160 -2.54 -15.75 -5.93
C SER A 160 -1.34 -15.22 -6.73
N PHE A 161 -1.59 -14.58 -7.87
CA PHE A 161 -0.53 -13.99 -8.68
C PHE A 161 0.06 -12.74 -8.02
N SER A 162 -0.79 -11.85 -7.51
CA SER A 162 -0.35 -10.68 -6.73
C SER A 162 0.39 -11.10 -5.47
N ALA A 163 -0.10 -12.11 -4.74
CA ALA A 163 0.58 -12.66 -3.57
C ALA A 163 1.98 -13.21 -3.93
N TYR A 164 2.09 -13.93 -5.04
CA TYR A 164 3.35 -14.45 -5.55
C TYR A 164 4.34 -13.32 -5.89
N CYS A 165 3.89 -12.30 -6.63
CA CYS A 165 4.73 -11.16 -7.04
C CYS A 165 5.22 -10.37 -5.80
N LEU A 166 4.31 -10.05 -4.86
CA LEU A 166 4.64 -9.35 -3.63
C LEU A 166 5.71 -10.08 -2.80
N THR A 167 5.50 -11.37 -2.53
CA THR A 167 6.42 -12.15 -1.68
C THR A 167 7.79 -12.33 -2.32
N ARG A 168 7.88 -12.32 -3.64
CA ARG A 168 9.15 -12.46 -4.37
C ARG A 168 9.80 -11.13 -4.76
N GLY A 169 9.11 -10.01 -4.55
CA GLY A 169 9.59 -8.69 -4.91
C GLY A 169 9.82 -8.53 -6.42
N ILE A 170 8.96 -9.16 -7.23
CA ILE A 170 8.99 -9.10 -8.69
C ILE A 170 7.73 -8.44 -9.20
N ASP A 171 7.81 -7.75 -10.32
CA ASP A 171 6.65 -7.23 -11.02
C ASP A 171 6.14 -8.21 -12.09
N GLN A 172 5.08 -7.81 -12.80
CA GLN A 172 4.49 -8.64 -13.86
C GLN A 172 5.45 -8.86 -15.03
N LEU A 173 6.27 -7.85 -15.36
CA LEU A 173 7.26 -7.96 -16.44
C LEU A 173 8.37 -8.94 -16.07
N ASP A 174 8.89 -8.84 -14.86
CA ASP A 174 9.88 -9.79 -14.32
C ASP A 174 9.37 -11.22 -14.35
N PHE A 175 8.07 -11.41 -14.02
CA PHE A 175 7.44 -12.72 -14.09
C PHE A 175 7.40 -13.25 -15.53
N LEU A 176 7.02 -12.41 -16.50
CA LEU A 176 6.98 -12.79 -17.92
C LEU A 176 8.39 -13.11 -18.43
N LEU A 177 9.38 -12.29 -18.12
CA LEU A 177 10.77 -12.53 -18.53
C LEU A 177 11.33 -13.84 -17.97
N LYS A 178 11.01 -14.18 -16.72
CA LYS A 178 11.40 -15.47 -16.12
C LYS A 178 10.73 -16.68 -16.81
N ASN A 179 9.60 -16.48 -17.48
CA ASN A 179 8.85 -17.51 -18.18
C ASN A 179 9.03 -17.43 -19.73
N GLU A 180 9.95 -16.62 -20.23
CA GLU A 180 10.19 -16.40 -21.66
C GLU A 180 10.33 -17.72 -22.47
N THR A 181 11.06 -18.69 -21.94
CA THR A 181 11.23 -20.00 -22.58
C THR A 181 9.89 -20.74 -22.76
N ALA A 182 9.00 -20.67 -21.78
CA ALA A 182 7.68 -21.29 -21.86
C ALA A 182 6.76 -20.56 -22.86
N ILE A 183 6.83 -19.22 -22.86
CA ILE A 183 6.10 -18.35 -23.79
C ILE A 183 6.55 -18.65 -25.23
N ASN A 184 7.84 -18.66 -25.50
CA ASN A 184 8.40 -18.95 -26.83
C ASN A 184 8.00 -20.35 -27.32
N ARG A 185 7.99 -21.35 -26.43
CA ARG A 185 7.54 -22.72 -26.78
C ARG A 185 6.05 -22.74 -27.16
N TYR A 186 5.21 -22.01 -26.43
CA TYR A 186 3.79 -21.89 -26.73
C TYR A 186 3.55 -21.20 -28.08
N GLU A 187 4.23 -20.10 -28.34
CA GLU A 187 4.13 -19.35 -29.61
C GLU A 187 4.59 -20.17 -30.82
N GLN A 188 5.65 -20.96 -30.65
CA GLN A 188 6.14 -21.85 -31.70
C GLN A 188 5.17 -23.01 -31.97
N GLY A 189 4.54 -23.56 -30.91
CA GLY A 189 3.53 -24.60 -31.03
C GLY A 189 2.19 -24.13 -31.63
N SER A 190 1.85 -22.86 -31.46
CA SER A 190 0.63 -22.25 -32.01
C SER A 190 0.74 -21.85 -33.50
N LYS A 191 1.93 -21.93 -34.10
CA LYS A 191 2.18 -21.60 -35.54
C LYS A 191 2.02 -22.79 -36.45
N THR A 192 1.51 -23.92 -36.00
CA THR A 192 1.15 -25.05 -36.87
C THR A 192 -0.26 -24.84 -37.39
N PRO A 193 -0.49 -24.73 -38.72
CA PRO A 193 -1.77 -24.45 -39.36
C PRO A 193 -2.80 -25.57 -39.12
#